data_9f2ed4a507d9b31fefa9a9b1b40eb7a2
#
_entry.id   9f2ed4a507d9b31fefa9a9b1b40eb7a2
#
_cell.length_a   1.000
_cell.length_b   1.000
_cell.length_c   1.000
_cell.angle_alpha   90.00
_cell.angle_beta   90.00
_cell.angle_gamma   90.00
#
_symmetry.space_group_name_H-M   'P 1'
#
loop_
_entity.id
_entity.type
_entity.pdbx_description
1 polymer ?
#
loop_
_entity_poly.entity_id
_entity_poly.type
_entity_poly.pdbx_seq_one_letter_code
_entity_poly.pdbx_strand_id
1 'polypeptide(L)'
;MMKTFFKYFLFLVLSCSCFTAIGNPTSFLVGNNAGVGNGNFKGPSTAAQVTFRYASTTNNLVFYKPTQLGPTGVKLRWEQLDTASGGGFLYCNASDRANPDGLMDIENAMVDSGKTYGGHKLFKTSVPGLYYTLFIAKLWSAYSTKTTISDSGLYVGDTTPQKFQWIITAPDLQHNGCDNAIWYDRFWAIGGIVHDLTIEFYTDTDFNPTTNQQVSLSSSSTYLYAFKAYSPGTRVVDHSHHLYIDFDLLNVKLTNPTCFTAVLTGKSVSGSTVKMGEYAPGQIKNGATPVPFDIALQNCVRVGDIETKLSSGKLGTENKQLLGNTLTGSDAAKGVGVLIEGLANRKSALMILKPNDSTSVYKDNTGQTQNNDSDAIYPEADGITYPLHFQATLKQDGNIAIEPGEFKATSTFQVTYP
;
A
#
# COMPACT_ATOMS: atom_id res chain seq x y z
N MET A 1 51.61 -37.80 60.65
CA MET A 1 51.13 -38.29 59.38
C MET A 1 49.62 -38.33 59.39
N MET A 2 48.96 -37.22 59.19
CA MET A 2 47.52 -37.14 59.30
C MET A 2 47.12 -35.80 58.70
N LYS A 3 46.99 -35.73 57.38
CA LYS A 3 46.57 -34.53 56.63
C LYS A 3 46.28 -34.82 55.17
N THR A 4 45.51 -35.86 54.86
CA THR A 4 45.20 -36.10 53.46
C THR A 4 43.80 -36.76 53.23
N PHE A 5 42.88 -36.69 54.20
CA PHE A 5 41.58 -37.35 54.06
C PHE A 5 40.40 -36.41 54.08
N PHE A 6 40.64 -35.10 54.02
CA PHE A 6 39.51 -34.14 54.10
C PHE A 6 39.28 -33.32 52.87
N LYS A 7 39.84 -33.67 51.72
CA LYS A 7 39.69 -32.89 50.47
C LYS A 7 38.80 -33.50 49.41
N TYR A 8 38.25 -34.68 49.63
CA TYR A 8 37.37 -35.32 48.63
C TYR A 8 35.91 -35.45 49.02
N PHE A 9 35.54 -34.93 50.18
CA PHE A 9 34.12 -35.02 50.63
C PHE A 9 33.30 -33.75 50.40
N LEU A 10 33.88 -32.71 49.81
CA LEU A 10 33.18 -31.45 49.61
C LEU A 10 32.86 -31.14 48.14
N PHE A 11 33.02 -32.11 47.24
CA PHE A 11 32.72 -31.91 45.81
C PHE A 11 31.56 -32.77 45.30
N LEU A 12 30.86 -33.47 46.17
CA LEU A 12 29.79 -34.39 45.75
C LEU A 12 28.38 -33.93 46.16
N VAL A 13 28.17 -32.68 46.52
CA VAL A 13 26.86 -32.19 46.98
C VAL A 13 26.37 -30.94 46.23
N LEU A 14 27.00 -30.54 45.14
CA LEU A 14 26.53 -29.36 44.37
C LEU A 14 26.35 -29.63 42.89
N SER A 15 26.00 -30.86 42.50
CA SER A 15 25.22 -31.07 41.28
C SER A 15 23.75 -31.23 41.66
N CYS A 16 23.20 -30.24 42.33
CA CYS A 16 21.77 -30.01 42.31
C CYS A 16 21.47 -29.55 40.89
N SER A 17 21.29 -30.50 39.98
CA SER A 17 20.64 -30.31 38.71
C SER A 17 19.32 -29.61 39.05
N CYS A 18 19.28 -28.31 38.82
CA CYS A 18 18.01 -27.67 38.55
C CYS A 18 17.43 -28.38 37.30
N PHE A 19 16.78 -29.50 37.52
CA PHE A 19 15.72 -29.91 36.65
C PHE A 19 14.68 -28.78 36.77
N THR A 20 14.84 -27.78 35.93
CA THR A 20 13.69 -27.01 35.53
C THR A 20 12.64 -28.07 35.17
N ALA A 21 11.60 -28.20 35.95
CA ALA A 21 10.45 -28.95 35.55
C ALA A 21 10.03 -28.35 34.19
N ILE A 22 10.42 -29.01 33.11
CA ILE A 22 9.86 -28.75 31.79
C ILE A 22 8.43 -29.21 31.99
N GLY A 23 7.55 -28.25 32.33
CA GLY A 23 6.13 -28.50 32.38
C GLY A 23 5.76 -29.18 31.07
N ASN A 24 4.96 -30.21 31.14
CA ASN A 24 4.47 -30.87 29.93
C ASN A 24 3.86 -29.80 29.03
N PRO A 25 4.33 -29.64 27.80
CA PRO A 25 3.80 -28.63 26.91
C PRO A 25 2.31 -28.85 26.69
N THR A 26 1.53 -27.80 26.78
CA THR A 26 0.11 -27.83 26.55
C THR A 26 -0.17 -28.29 25.13
N SER A 27 -1.13 -29.20 24.97
CA SER A 27 -1.53 -29.68 23.66
C SER A 27 -2.59 -28.76 23.08
N PHE A 28 -2.16 -27.84 22.20
CA PHE A 28 -3.07 -27.10 21.34
C PHE A 28 -3.20 -27.77 19.99
N LEU A 29 -4.42 -27.81 19.47
CA LEU A 29 -4.72 -28.27 18.14
C LEU A 29 -5.38 -27.15 17.37
N VAL A 30 -5.18 -27.14 16.07
CA VAL A 30 -5.86 -26.25 15.13
C VAL A 30 -6.47 -27.05 13.97
N GLY A 31 -7.55 -26.54 13.44
CA GLY A 31 -8.21 -27.14 12.27
C GLY A 31 -9.64 -26.66 12.11
N ASN A 32 -10.46 -27.42 11.41
CA ASN A 32 -11.84 -27.07 11.16
C ASN A 32 -12.74 -27.22 12.39
N ASN A 33 -13.90 -26.58 12.30
CA ASN A 33 -14.95 -26.67 13.32
C ASN A 33 -15.74 -27.99 13.19
N ALA A 34 -15.18 -29.10 13.64
CA ALA A 34 -15.88 -30.37 13.61
C ALA A 34 -16.52 -30.68 14.97
N GLY A 35 -17.82 -30.45 15.09
CA GLY A 35 -18.63 -30.97 16.19
C GLY A 35 -18.53 -30.18 17.49
N VAL A 36 -18.43 -28.86 17.43
CA VAL A 36 -18.54 -27.98 18.60
C VAL A 36 -19.96 -28.12 19.19
N GLY A 37 -20.06 -28.56 20.44
CA GLY A 37 -21.31 -28.46 21.23
C GLY A 37 -21.85 -29.74 21.85
N ASN A 38 -21.33 -30.91 21.56
CA ASN A 38 -21.99 -32.17 22.02
C ASN A 38 -21.19 -33.08 22.96
N GLY A 39 -20.26 -32.58 23.74
CA GLY A 39 -19.57 -33.39 24.77
C GLY A 39 -18.75 -34.59 24.31
N ASN A 40 -18.77 -34.93 23.01
CA ASN A 40 -18.06 -36.04 22.38
C ASN A 40 -16.99 -35.57 21.39
N PHE A 41 -16.53 -34.39 21.57
CA PHE A 41 -15.61 -33.73 20.66
C PHE A 41 -14.22 -34.41 20.67
N LYS A 42 -13.72 -34.81 19.51
CA LYS A 42 -12.42 -35.48 19.36
C LYS A 42 -11.34 -34.62 18.75
N GLY A 43 -11.51 -33.30 18.70
CA GLY A 43 -10.61 -32.37 18.02
C GLY A 43 -11.05 -32.11 16.55
N PRO A 44 -10.25 -31.33 15.82
CA PRO A 44 -10.56 -31.00 14.43
C PRO A 44 -10.51 -32.27 13.55
N SER A 45 -11.42 -32.39 12.59
CA SER A 45 -11.45 -33.54 11.68
C SER A 45 -10.56 -33.35 10.46
N THR A 46 -10.31 -32.11 10.04
CA THR A 46 -9.50 -31.75 8.87
C THR A 46 -8.84 -30.38 9.09
N ALA A 47 -7.90 -30.04 8.22
CA ALA A 47 -7.38 -28.68 8.13
C ALA A 47 -8.51 -27.71 7.79
N ALA A 48 -8.42 -26.49 8.31
CA ALA A 48 -9.29 -25.39 7.94
C ALA A 48 -8.54 -24.42 7.02
N GLN A 49 -9.27 -23.82 6.09
CA GLN A 49 -8.75 -22.71 5.28
C GLN A 49 -9.68 -21.51 5.44
N VAL A 50 -9.12 -20.40 5.85
CA VAL A 50 -9.84 -19.14 6.07
C VAL A 50 -9.27 -18.09 5.13
N THR A 51 -10.15 -17.50 4.33
CA THR A 51 -9.78 -16.40 3.43
C THR A 51 -10.41 -15.11 3.93
N PHE A 52 -9.57 -14.16 4.29
CA PHE A 52 -10.01 -12.83 4.68
C PHE A 52 -10.05 -11.92 3.47
N ARG A 53 -11.20 -11.27 3.30
CA ARG A 53 -11.39 -10.32 2.21
C ARG A 53 -11.12 -8.89 2.69
N TYR A 54 -10.36 -8.14 1.91
CA TYR A 54 -10.23 -6.73 2.13
C TYR A 54 -11.49 -6.03 1.58
N ALA A 55 -12.34 -5.56 2.49
CA ALA A 55 -13.54 -4.81 2.16
C ALA A 55 -13.25 -3.32 2.33
N SER A 56 -13.00 -2.64 1.23
CA SER A 56 -12.84 -1.18 1.21
C SER A 56 -13.94 -0.56 0.36
N THR A 57 -14.37 0.64 0.76
CA THR A 57 -15.29 1.47 -0.03
C THR A 57 -14.62 2.06 -1.28
N THR A 58 -13.29 2.18 -1.29
CA THR A 58 -12.49 2.62 -2.43
C THR A 58 -11.56 1.49 -2.86
N ASN A 59 -11.68 1.07 -4.11
CA ASN A 59 -10.98 -0.09 -4.64
C ASN A 59 -9.61 0.25 -5.26
N ASN A 60 -9.14 1.51 -5.12
CA ASN A 60 -7.92 1.96 -5.78
C ASN A 60 -6.83 2.29 -4.78
N LEU A 61 -5.71 1.59 -4.87
CA LEU A 61 -4.47 1.96 -4.20
C LEU A 61 -3.62 2.79 -5.14
N VAL A 62 -3.27 4.00 -4.73
CA VAL A 62 -2.45 4.91 -5.53
C VAL A 62 -1.02 4.87 -5.02
N PHE A 63 -0.10 4.59 -5.92
CA PHE A 63 1.32 4.55 -5.64
C PHE A 63 2.06 5.57 -6.49
N TYR A 64 3.08 6.17 -5.91
CA TYR A 64 4.01 7.04 -6.63
C TYR A 64 5.15 6.21 -7.21
N LYS A 65 5.64 6.62 -8.38
CA LYS A 65 6.78 5.95 -9.00
C LYS A 65 8.02 6.13 -8.14
N PRO A 66 8.65 5.04 -7.67
CA PRO A 66 9.81 5.13 -6.81
C PRO A 66 11.08 5.40 -7.59
N THR A 67 12.06 6.00 -6.93
CA THR A 67 13.43 6.16 -7.44
C THR A 67 14.39 5.11 -6.88
N GLN A 68 13.98 4.41 -5.82
CA GLN A 68 14.72 3.34 -5.15
C GLN A 68 13.76 2.47 -4.37
N LEU A 69 14.23 1.33 -3.86
CA LEU A 69 13.45 0.48 -2.96
C LEU A 69 13.08 1.25 -1.68
N GLY A 70 11.80 1.28 -1.38
CA GLY A 70 11.30 1.94 -0.18
C GLY A 70 9.81 1.67 0.09
N PRO A 71 9.33 2.05 1.28
CA PRO A 71 7.92 1.94 1.63
C PRO A 71 7.09 2.93 0.81
N THR A 72 5.90 2.50 0.45
CA THR A 72 4.94 3.33 -0.27
C THR A 72 4.10 4.21 0.66
N GLY A 73 4.11 3.92 1.97
CA GLY A 73 3.13 4.44 2.94
C GLY A 73 1.75 3.78 2.85
N VAL A 74 1.52 2.94 1.86
CA VAL A 74 0.25 2.24 1.67
C VAL A 74 0.21 1.00 2.56
N LYS A 75 -0.83 0.93 3.42
CA LYS A 75 -1.05 -0.17 4.36
C LYS A 75 -2.49 -0.65 4.25
N LEU A 76 -2.67 -1.96 4.22
CA LEU A 76 -3.97 -2.60 4.41
C LEU A 76 -4.01 -3.14 5.83
N ARG A 77 -5.05 -2.79 6.58
CA ARG A 77 -5.20 -3.21 7.96
C ARG A 77 -6.48 -3.98 8.17
N TRP A 78 -6.38 -4.99 8.98
CA TRP A 78 -7.51 -5.74 9.51
C TRP A 78 -7.38 -5.76 11.02
N GLU A 79 -8.45 -5.41 11.68
CA GLU A 79 -8.57 -5.50 13.12
C GLU A 79 -9.47 -6.67 13.47
N GLN A 80 -9.09 -7.40 14.52
CA GLN A 80 -9.88 -8.49 15.06
C GLN A 80 -10.29 -9.56 14.03
N LEU A 81 -9.36 -9.90 13.12
CA LEU A 81 -9.59 -11.02 12.21
C LEU A 81 -9.80 -12.31 13.02
N ASP A 82 -11.01 -12.85 12.98
CA ASP A 82 -11.37 -14.09 13.67
C ASP A 82 -11.47 -15.24 12.68
N THR A 83 -10.62 -16.25 12.86
CA THR A 83 -10.62 -17.44 12.00
C THR A 83 -11.88 -18.30 12.18
N ALA A 84 -12.61 -18.13 13.29
CA ALA A 84 -13.88 -18.85 13.50
C ALA A 84 -14.91 -18.50 12.44
N SER A 85 -14.88 -17.30 11.87
CA SER A 85 -15.78 -16.88 10.80
C SER A 85 -15.68 -17.76 9.54
N GLY A 86 -14.50 -18.36 9.31
CA GLY A 86 -14.23 -19.32 8.22
C GLY A 86 -14.17 -20.78 8.68
N GLY A 87 -14.60 -21.09 9.91
CA GLY A 87 -14.60 -22.44 10.46
C GLY A 87 -13.25 -22.90 11.02
N GLY A 88 -12.27 -22.00 11.17
CA GLY A 88 -10.96 -22.32 11.75
C GLY A 88 -10.95 -22.09 13.27
N PHE A 89 -10.59 -23.12 14.03
CA PHE A 89 -10.64 -23.10 15.48
C PHE A 89 -9.33 -23.54 16.11
N LEU A 90 -9.08 -22.96 17.29
CA LEU A 90 -8.08 -23.40 18.25
C LEU A 90 -8.77 -24.30 19.28
N TYR A 91 -8.10 -25.38 19.64
CA TYR A 91 -8.58 -26.36 20.59
C TYR A 91 -7.55 -26.60 21.68
N CYS A 92 -7.99 -26.93 22.87
CA CYS A 92 -7.13 -27.31 23.98
C CYS A 92 -7.50 -28.71 24.50
N ASN A 93 -6.52 -29.39 25.07
CA ASN A 93 -6.73 -30.67 25.77
C ASN A 93 -7.08 -30.38 27.22
N ALA A 94 -8.14 -30.97 27.68
CA ALA A 94 -8.60 -30.84 29.06
C ALA A 94 -7.66 -31.41 30.12
N SER A 95 -6.82 -32.38 29.74
CA SER A 95 -5.80 -32.93 30.66
C SER A 95 -4.69 -31.95 31.02
N ASP A 96 -4.59 -30.84 30.27
CA ASP A 96 -3.52 -29.85 30.42
C ASP A 96 -3.91 -28.62 31.25
N ARG A 97 -4.97 -28.71 32.08
CA ARG A 97 -5.46 -27.63 32.95
C ARG A 97 -4.42 -26.92 33.80
N ALA A 98 -3.37 -27.65 34.20
CA ALA A 98 -2.31 -27.11 35.04
C ALA A 98 -1.23 -26.35 34.24
N ASN A 99 -1.22 -26.48 32.92
CA ASN A 99 -0.25 -25.87 32.01
C ASN A 99 -0.97 -25.24 30.81
N PRO A 100 -1.49 -24.03 30.96
CA PRO A 100 -2.23 -23.36 29.90
C PRO A 100 -1.34 -22.81 28.77
N ASP A 101 -0.03 -23.06 28.83
CA ASP A 101 0.93 -22.54 27.85
C ASP A 101 1.13 -23.53 26.70
N GLY A 102 1.10 -23.04 25.49
CA GLY A 102 1.36 -23.82 24.29
C GLY A 102 2.22 -23.10 23.28
N LEU A 103 2.93 -23.87 22.45
CA LEU A 103 3.70 -23.33 21.36
C LEU A 103 3.01 -23.62 20.04
N MET A 104 2.98 -22.60 19.19
CA MET A 104 2.44 -22.67 17.85
C MET A 104 3.55 -22.29 16.85
N ASP A 105 3.56 -22.93 15.72
CA ASP A 105 4.36 -22.51 14.58
C ASP A 105 3.52 -21.68 13.60
N ILE A 106 4.17 -20.70 12.98
CA ILE A 106 3.67 -20.06 11.78
C ILE A 106 4.46 -20.62 10.59
N GLU A 107 3.78 -21.30 9.72
CA GLU A 107 4.32 -21.79 8.45
C GLU A 107 4.08 -20.74 7.37
N ASN A 108 5.14 -20.38 6.66
CA ASN A 108 5.09 -19.34 5.63
C ASN A 108 5.10 -19.95 4.24
N ALA A 109 4.15 -19.57 3.38
CA ALA A 109 4.09 -19.94 1.97
C ALA A 109 4.25 -18.74 1.02
N MET A 110 4.44 -17.54 1.55
CA MET A 110 4.67 -16.33 0.74
C MET A 110 5.95 -16.46 -0.07
N VAL A 111 5.94 -15.96 -1.31
CA VAL A 111 7.09 -16.03 -2.20
C VAL A 111 8.10 -14.94 -1.83
N ASP A 112 9.26 -15.35 -1.31
CA ASP A 112 10.35 -14.44 -0.96
C ASP A 112 10.86 -13.71 -2.22
N SER A 113 11.02 -12.41 -2.14
CA SER A 113 11.57 -11.59 -3.23
C SER A 113 13.10 -11.60 -3.28
N GLY A 114 13.76 -12.08 -2.23
CA GLY A 114 15.18 -11.93 -1.99
C GLY A 114 15.61 -10.54 -1.55
N LYS A 115 14.65 -9.63 -1.31
CA LYS A 115 14.89 -8.25 -0.84
C LYS A 115 14.49 -8.10 0.61
N THR A 116 15.10 -7.11 1.26
CA THR A 116 14.78 -6.72 2.64
C THR A 116 14.64 -5.21 2.75
N TYR A 117 13.83 -4.77 3.70
CA TYR A 117 13.75 -3.36 4.10
C TYR A 117 13.56 -3.26 5.60
N GLY A 118 14.31 -2.37 6.27
CA GLY A 118 14.25 -2.23 7.73
C GLY A 118 14.59 -3.49 8.54
N GLY A 119 15.30 -4.46 7.92
CA GLY A 119 15.61 -5.75 8.55
C GLY A 119 14.56 -6.85 8.30
N HIS A 120 13.45 -6.54 7.64
CA HIS A 120 12.36 -7.47 7.35
C HIS A 120 12.41 -7.96 5.90
N LYS A 121 12.02 -9.22 5.68
CA LYS A 121 11.90 -9.80 4.35
C LYS A 121 10.74 -9.18 3.59
N LEU A 122 10.94 -8.93 2.30
CA LEU A 122 9.90 -8.51 1.38
C LEU A 122 9.42 -9.67 0.53
N PHE A 123 8.11 -9.82 0.41
CA PHE A 123 7.47 -10.86 -0.37
C PHE A 123 6.90 -10.30 -1.68
N LYS A 124 6.81 -11.14 -2.70
CA LYS A 124 6.36 -10.77 -4.03
C LYS A 124 4.84 -10.59 -4.09
N THR A 125 4.41 -9.62 -4.89
CA THR A 125 3.04 -9.56 -5.39
C THR A 125 2.99 -10.05 -6.84
N SER A 126 1.80 -10.08 -7.44
CA SER A 126 1.61 -10.32 -8.89
C SER A 126 2.15 -9.20 -9.77
N VAL A 127 2.54 -8.06 -9.19
CA VAL A 127 2.99 -6.87 -9.91
C VAL A 127 4.51 -6.73 -9.75
N PRO A 128 5.28 -6.72 -10.85
CA PRO A 128 6.72 -6.50 -10.79
C PRO A 128 7.06 -5.19 -10.08
N GLY A 129 8.09 -5.22 -9.23
CA GLY A 129 8.53 -4.06 -8.47
C GLY A 129 7.63 -3.66 -7.30
N LEU A 130 6.55 -4.41 -7.03
CA LEU A 130 5.70 -4.25 -5.86
C LEU A 130 5.87 -5.42 -4.91
N TYR A 131 6.19 -5.12 -3.66
CA TYR A 131 6.46 -6.08 -2.59
C TYR A 131 5.62 -5.75 -1.38
N TYR A 132 5.57 -6.68 -0.42
CA TYR A 132 4.85 -6.47 0.83
C TYR A 132 5.55 -7.14 2.01
N THR A 133 5.24 -6.66 3.21
CA THR A 133 5.43 -7.35 4.48
C THR A 133 4.07 -7.68 5.08
N LEU A 134 4.02 -8.70 5.92
CA LEU A 134 2.84 -9.07 6.68
C LEU A 134 3.19 -9.02 8.16
N PHE A 135 2.58 -8.09 8.89
CA PHE A 135 2.85 -7.82 10.28
C PHE A 135 1.65 -8.16 11.15
N ILE A 136 1.82 -9.05 12.11
CA ILE A 136 0.81 -9.36 13.13
C ILE A 136 1.14 -8.53 14.37
N ALA A 137 0.35 -7.50 14.64
CA ALA A 137 0.55 -6.62 15.78
C ALA A 137 0.09 -7.26 17.09
N LYS A 138 -0.98 -8.05 17.01
CA LYS A 138 -1.60 -8.72 18.16
C LYS A 138 -2.22 -10.03 17.72
N LEU A 139 -2.17 -11.01 18.58
CA LEU A 139 -2.74 -12.33 18.34
C LEU A 139 -3.32 -12.88 19.66
N TRP A 140 -4.59 -13.35 19.63
CA TRP A 140 -5.26 -13.92 20.80
C TRP A 140 -6.35 -14.94 20.39
N SER A 141 -6.90 -15.67 21.31
CA SER A 141 -8.14 -16.44 21.06
C SER A 141 -9.36 -15.58 21.35
N ALA A 142 -10.49 -15.92 20.76
CA ALA A 142 -11.77 -15.22 20.98
C ALA A 142 -12.15 -15.14 22.48
N TYR A 143 -11.59 -16.02 23.30
CA TYR A 143 -11.89 -16.15 24.72
C TYR A 143 -10.67 -15.92 25.64
N SER A 144 -9.51 -15.61 25.09
CA SER A 144 -8.31 -15.32 25.87
C SER A 144 -7.82 -13.90 25.62
N THR A 145 -7.42 -13.21 26.68
CA THR A 145 -6.90 -11.83 26.58
C THR A 145 -5.38 -11.76 26.63
N LYS A 146 -4.69 -12.89 26.82
CA LYS A 146 -3.21 -12.91 26.90
C LYS A 146 -2.60 -13.68 25.76
N THR A 147 -1.89 -12.97 24.91
CA THR A 147 -0.96 -13.51 23.94
C THR A 147 0.41 -12.91 24.18
N THR A 148 1.42 -13.76 24.16
CA THR A 148 2.80 -13.28 24.15
C THR A 148 3.31 -13.26 22.72
N ILE A 149 2.91 -12.25 21.96
CA ILE A 149 3.71 -11.76 20.83
C ILE A 149 4.67 -10.76 21.45
N SER A 150 5.92 -10.72 21.01
CA SER A 150 6.88 -9.72 21.48
C SER A 150 6.25 -8.32 21.41
N ASP A 151 6.66 -7.40 22.27
CA ASP A 151 6.17 -6.02 22.30
C ASP A 151 6.30 -5.29 20.95
N SER A 152 7.18 -5.78 20.05
CA SER A 152 7.38 -5.27 18.68
C SER A 152 6.48 -5.93 17.63
N GLY A 153 5.61 -6.87 18.00
CA GLY A 153 4.82 -7.65 17.07
C GLY A 153 5.64 -8.70 16.30
N LEU A 154 5.06 -9.25 15.24
CA LEU A 154 5.62 -10.36 14.47
C LEU A 154 5.52 -10.10 12.97
N TYR A 155 6.65 -10.05 12.26
CA TYR A 155 6.68 -10.08 10.80
C TYR A 155 6.69 -11.54 10.33
N VAL A 156 5.63 -11.94 9.64
CA VAL A 156 5.49 -13.34 9.18
C VAL A 156 6.52 -13.64 8.11
N GLY A 157 7.26 -14.74 8.30
CA GLY A 157 8.25 -15.23 7.36
C GLY A 157 9.68 -14.71 7.54
N ASP A 158 9.94 -13.78 8.46
CA ASP A 158 11.31 -13.27 8.73
C ASP A 158 12.26 -14.37 9.19
N THR A 159 11.75 -15.30 9.97
CA THR A 159 12.50 -16.45 10.46
C THR A 159 11.84 -17.77 10.05
N THR A 160 12.64 -18.85 9.97
CA THR A 160 12.14 -20.20 9.72
C THR A 160 12.90 -21.19 10.59
N PRO A 161 12.24 -21.93 11.47
CA PRO A 161 10.81 -21.85 11.84
C PRO A 161 10.50 -20.60 12.65
N GLN A 162 9.25 -20.13 12.53
CA GLN A 162 8.75 -19.00 13.29
C GLN A 162 7.73 -19.49 14.31
N LYS A 163 7.96 -19.16 15.58
CA LYS A 163 7.21 -19.67 16.71
C LYS A 163 6.67 -18.56 17.57
N PHE A 164 5.54 -18.77 18.17
CA PHE A 164 5.03 -17.94 19.24
C PHE A 164 4.48 -18.80 20.38
N GLN A 165 4.53 -18.26 21.59
CA GLN A 165 3.94 -18.88 22.74
C GLN A 165 2.53 -18.37 22.92
N TRP A 166 1.58 -19.29 23.09
CA TRP A 166 0.20 -18.99 23.43
C TRP A 166 -0.03 -19.24 24.92
N ILE A 167 -0.47 -18.23 25.64
CA ILE A 167 -0.77 -18.33 27.07
C ILE A 167 -2.28 -18.17 27.25
N ILE A 168 -2.95 -19.19 27.79
CA ILE A 168 -4.35 -19.15 28.17
C ILE A 168 -4.45 -19.10 29.69
N THR A 169 -5.10 -18.06 30.22
CA THR A 169 -5.24 -17.90 31.67
C THR A 169 -6.27 -18.86 32.25
N ALA A 170 -6.11 -19.23 33.53
CA ALA A 170 -7.05 -20.13 34.20
C ALA A 170 -8.53 -19.69 34.14
N PRO A 171 -8.89 -18.39 34.25
CA PRO A 171 -10.26 -17.95 34.04
C PRO A 171 -10.80 -18.22 32.64
N ASP A 172 -9.95 -18.07 31.61
CA ASP A 172 -10.32 -18.34 30.23
C ASP A 172 -10.56 -19.83 30.00
N LEU A 173 -9.77 -20.69 30.63
CA LEU A 173 -9.97 -22.14 30.62
C LEU A 173 -11.33 -22.52 31.22
N GLN A 174 -11.74 -21.90 32.33
CA GLN A 174 -13.03 -22.19 33.00
C GLN A 174 -14.22 -21.80 32.12
N HIS A 175 -14.14 -20.71 31.41
CA HIS A 175 -15.22 -20.24 30.52
C HIS A 175 -15.31 -21.04 29.21
N ASN A 176 -14.25 -21.68 28.80
CA ASN A 176 -14.09 -22.18 27.40
C ASN A 176 -14.09 -23.69 27.26
N GLY A 177 -14.48 -24.39 28.32
CA GLY A 177 -14.66 -25.82 28.22
C GLY A 177 -13.38 -26.66 28.30
N CYS A 178 -12.16 -26.10 28.33
CA CYS A 178 -10.97 -26.86 28.73
C CYS A 178 -11.07 -27.42 30.12
N ASP A 179 -12.02 -26.88 30.92
CA ASP A 179 -12.28 -27.21 32.31
C ASP A 179 -13.21 -28.44 32.51
N ASN A 180 -14.05 -28.76 31.55
CA ASN A 180 -15.11 -29.75 31.70
C ASN A 180 -14.82 -31.13 31.09
N ALA A 181 -13.60 -31.37 30.60
CA ALA A 181 -13.30 -32.66 30.02
C ALA A 181 -12.98 -33.70 31.11
N ILE A 182 -13.88 -34.61 31.30
CA ILE A 182 -13.78 -35.69 32.26
C ILE A 182 -13.07 -36.93 31.69
N TRP A 183 -12.74 -36.98 30.37
CA TRP A 183 -12.30 -38.21 29.74
C TRP A 183 -11.10 -38.05 28.85
N TYR A 184 -10.23 -39.03 28.78
CA TYR A 184 -9.03 -39.14 27.94
C TYR A 184 -9.36 -38.83 26.46
N ASP A 185 -8.45 -38.10 25.78
CA ASP A 185 -8.45 -37.73 24.36
C ASP A 185 -9.54 -36.77 23.92
N ARG A 186 -10.10 -35.96 24.78
CA ARG A 186 -11.07 -34.93 24.40
C ARG A 186 -10.45 -33.56 24.32
N PHE A 187 -10.68 -32.89 23.21
CA PHE A 187 -10.32 -31.50 22.98
C PHE A 187 -11.55 -30.63 22.98
N TRP A 188 -11.39 -29.44 23.50
CA TRP A 188 -12.44 -28.44 23.51
C TRP A 188 -12.07 -27.28 22.61
N ALA A 189 -13.01 -26.81 21.80
CA ALA A 189 -12.84 -25.59 21.04
C ALA A 189 -12.83 -24.40 21.98
N ILE A 190 -11.76 -23.61 21.90
CA ILE A 190 -11.64 -22.35 22.66
C ILE A 190 -11.84 -21.12 21.77
N GLY A 191 -12.37 -21.28 20.58
CA GLY A 191 -12.69 -20.24 19.64
C GLY A 191 -11.72 -20.14 18.47
N GLY A 192 -11.89 -19.12 17.66
CA GLY A 192 -10.96 -18.78 16.59
C GLY A 192 -9.67 -18.19 17.10
N ILE A 193 -8.66 -18.15 16.24
CA ILE A 193 -7.49 -17.33 16.42
C ILE A 193 -7.84 -15.94 15.90
N VAL A 194 -7.80 -14.96 16.81
CA VAL A 194 -8.08 -13.56 16.48
C VAL A 194 -6.76 -12.80 16.39
N HIS A 195 -6.61 -11.98 15.38
CA HIS A 195 -5.39 -11.21 15.20
C HIS A 195 -5.61 -9.88 14.50
N ASP A 196 -4.79 -8.91 14.86
CA ASP A 196 -4.66 -7.64 14.16
C ASP A 196 -3.50 -7.75 13.16
N LEU A 197 -3.77 -7.46 11.90
CA LEU A 197 -2.83 -7.67 10.82
C LEU A 197 -2.69 -6.43 9.95
N THR A 198 -1.45 -6.16 9.54
CA THR A 198 -1.13 -5.11 8.58
C THR A 198 -0.31 -5.69 7.43
N ILE A 199 -0.73 -5.41 6.21
CA ILE A 199 0.08 -5.57 5.01
C ILE A 199 0.59 -4.19 4.62
N GLU A 200 1.91 -4.01 4.59
CA GLU A 200 2.56 -2.79 4.14
C GLU A 200 3.25 -3.02 2.80
N PHE A 201 3.07 -2.09 1.86
CA PHE A 201 3.61 -2.22 0.52
C PHE A 201 4.91 -1.42 0.32
N TYR A 202 5.79 -2.00 -0.49
CA TYR A 202 7.08 -1.46 -0.89
C TYR A 202 7.23 -1.51 -2.40
N THR A 203 7.90 -0.52 -2.97
CA THR A 203 8.17 -0.48 -4.41
C THR A 203 9.64 -0.22 -4.69
N ASP A 204 10.10 -0.64 -5.85
CA ASP A 204 11.39 -0.27 -6.39
C ASP A 204 11.26 0.28 -7.83
N THR A 205 12.40 0.52 -8.49
CA THR A 205 12.44 1.12 -9.84
C THR A 205 11.74 0.31 -10.92
N ASP A 206 11.49 -0.97 -10.69
CA ASP A 206 10.80 -1.86 -11.63
C ASP A 206 9.27 -1.71 -11.54
N PHE A 207 8.78 -0.98 -10.55
CA PHE A 207 7.35 -0.75 -10.36
C PHE A 207 6.79 0.14 -11.48
N ASN A 208 5.97 -0.45 -12.32
CA ASN A 208 5.30 0.23 -13.43
C ASN A 208 3.93 -0.41 -13.72
N PRO A 209 2.94 -0.23 -12.84
CA PRO A 209 1.63 -0.84 -13.01
C PRO A 209 0.86 -0.21 -14.17
N THR A 210 -0.02 -1.00 -14.77
CA THR A 210 -1.06 -0.47 -15.67
C THR A 210 -2.22 0.07 -14.85
N THR A 211 -2.93 1.05 -15.41
CA THR A 211 -4.13 1.61 -14.75
C THR A 211 -5.15 0.51 -14.46
N ASN A 212 -5.69 0.48 -13.26
CA ASN A 212 -6.63 -0.53 -12.75
C ASN A 212 -6.08 -1.96 -12.72
N GLN A 213 -4.77 -2.15 -12.69
CA GLN A 213 -4.17 -3.46 -12.51
C GLN A 213 -4.56 -4.03 -11.15
N GLN A 214 -5.08 -5.26 -11.14
CA GLN A 214 -5.34 -5.98 -9.89
C GLN A 214 -4.03 -6.44 -9.25
N VAL A 215 -4.00 -6.44 -7.93
CA VAL A 215 -2.88 -6.96 -7.15
C VAL A 215 -3.30 -8.23 -6.41
N SER A 216 -2.42 -9.22 -6.41
CA SER A 216 -2.51 -10.37 -5.52
C SER A 216 -1.18 -10.61 -4.82
N LEU A 217 -1.25 -11.21 -3.64
CA LEU A 217 -0.07 -11.58 -2.86
C LEU A 217 0.42 -12.94 -3.36
N SER A 218 1.70 -13.03 -3.73
CA SER A 218 2.24 -14.25 -4.31
C SER A 218 2.52 -15.31 -3.25
N SER A 219 2.04 -16.52 -3.49
CA SER A 219 2.26 -17.68 -2.63
C SER A 219 2.72 -18.88 -3.45
N SER A 220 3.49 -19.77 -2.84
CA SER A 220 3.84 -21.09 -3.35
C SER A 220 2.75 -22.13 -3.11
N SER A 221 1.64 -21.76 -2.45
CA SER A 221 0.52 -22.63 -2.09
C SER A 221 -0.81 -21.90 -2.28
N THR A 222 -1.92 -22.50 -1.81
CA THR A 222 -3.26 -21.88 -1.79
C THR A 222 -3.51 -21.00 -0.57
N TYR A 223 -2.49 -20.73 0.24
CA TYR A 223 -2.53 -19.89 1.43
C TYR A 223 -1.25 -19.06 1.52
N LEU A 224 -1.24 -18.01 2.31
CA LEU A 224 -0.06 -17.19 2.57
C LEU A 224 0.73 -17.68 3.79
N TYR A 225 0.05 -18.02 4.86
CA TYR A 225 0.65 -18.62 6.04
C TYR A 225 -0.33 -19.57 6.74
N ALA A 226 0.16 -20.36 7.66
CA ALA A 226 -0.65 -21.27 8.43
C ALA A 226 -0.23 -21.30 9.89
N PHE A 227 -1.20 -21.46 10.77
CA PHE A 227 -0.95 -21.83 12.17
C PHE A 227 -0.98 -23.36 12.28
N LYS A 228 -0.02 -23.89 13.03
CA LYS A 228 0.05 -25.31 13.37
C LYS A 228 0.62 -25.52 14.78
N ALA A 229 0.29 -26.65 15.40
CA ALA A 229 0.89 -27.00 16.66
C ALA A 229 2.41 -27.20 16.50
N TYR A 230 3.17 -26.69 17.45
CA TYR A 230 4.63 -26.84 17.44
C TYR A 230 5.02 -28.28 17.83
N SER A 231 5.75 -28.97 16.95
CA SER A 231 6.36 -30.25 17.23
C SER A 231 7.88 -30.10 17.24
N PRO A 232 8.63 -30.56 18.24
CA PRO A 232 8.29 -31.49 19.31
C PRO A 232 7.85 -30.85 20.64
N GLY A 233 7.66 -29.55 20.70
CA GLY A 233 7.34 -28.85 21.94
C GLY A 233 5.90 -29.00 22.42
N THR A 234 5.00 -29.45 21.54
CA THR A 234 3.60 -29.72 21.85
C THR A 234 3.37 -31.21 21.85
N ARG A 235 2.51 -31.68 22.74
CA ARG A 235 2.02 -33.04 22.70
C ARG A 235 1.19 -33.22 21.43
N VAL A 236 1.86 -33.62 20.34
CA VAL A 236 1.18 -33.84 19.07
C VAL A 236 0.28 -35.05 19.22
N VAL A 237 -1.01 -34.81 19.12
CA VAL A 237 -2.03 -35.84 19.00
C VAL A 237 -2.42 -35.96 17.54
N ASP A 238 -2.87 -37.14 17.15
CA ASP A 238 -3.19 -37.51 15.76
C ASP A 238 -4.25 -36.64 15.06
N HIS A 239 -4.78 -35.62 15.75
CA HIS A 239 -5.87 -34.77 15.28
C HIS A 239 -5.47 -33.32 15.02
N SER A 240 -4.18 -32.93 15.19
CA SER A 240 -3.77 -31.55 14.87
C SER A 240 -3.62 -31.41 13.36
N HIS A 241 -4.30 -30.43 12.82
CA HIS A 241 -4.24 -30.04 11.42
C HIS A 241 -3.67 -28.63 11.27
N HIS A 242 -3.61 -28.15 10.05
CA HIS A 242 -3.23 -26.76 9.78
C HIS A 242 -4.48 -25.88 9.76
N LEU A 243 -4.29 -24.63 10.15
CA LEU A 243 -5.23 -23.56 9.93
C LEU A 243 -4.59 -22.59 8.93
N TYR A 244 -4.97 -22.76 7.66
CA TYR A 244 -4.46 -22.01 6.52
C TYR A 244 -5.13 -20.64 6.44
N ILE A 245 -4.32 -19.60 6.22
CA ILE A 245 -4.78 -18.23 6.11
C ILE A 245 -4.40 -17.65 4.75
N ASP A 246 -5.38 -17.06 4.10
CA ASP A 246 -5.24 -16.38 2.82
C ASP A 246 -5.98 -15.04 2.83
N PHE A 247 -5.68 -14.18 1.86
CA PHE A 247 -6.29 -12.86 1.71
C PHE A 247 -6.78 -12.63 0.29
N ASP A 248 -8.04 -12.23 0.17
CA ASP A 248 -8.66 -11.88 -1.10
C ASP A 248 -8.56 -10.37 -1.32
N LEU A 249 -7.72 -9.97 -2.28
CA LEU A 249 -7.54 -8.59 -2.72
C LEU A 249 -8.15 -8.33 -4.10
N LEU A 250 -9.09 -9.17 -4.57
CA LEU A 250 -9.66 -9.09 -5.93
C LEU A 250 -10.25 -7.72 -6.28
N ASN A 251 -10.74 -7.00 -5.29
CA ASN A 251 -11.31 -5.67 -5.49
C ASN A 251 -10.27 -4.53 -5.34
N VAL A 252 -9.03 -4.87 -5.02
CA VAL A 252 -7.95 -3.88 -4.87
C VAL A 252 -7.26 -3.69 -6.20
N LYS A 253 -7.27 -2.46 -6.70
CA LYS A 253 -6.64 -2.08 -7.97
C LYS A 253 -5.55 -1.07 -7.75
N LEU A 254 -4.51 -1.14 -8.55
CA LEU A 254 -3.42 -0.19 -8.54
C LEU A 254 -3.71 0.93 -9.55
N THR A 255 -3.37 2.15 -9.17
CA THR A 255 -3.42 3.29 -10.09
C THR A 255 -2.24 4.23 -9.83
N ASN A 256 -1.80 4.91 -10.87
CA ASN A 256 -0.85 6.00 -10.74
C ASN A 256 -1.59 7.29 -10.41
N PRO A 257 -0.94 8.28 -9.76
CA PRO A 257 -1.50 9.61 -9.62
C PRO A 257 -1.92 10.13 -10.99
N THR A 258 -3.14 10.60 -11.11
CA THR A 258 -3.68 11.08 -12.39
C THR A 258 -4.84 12.04 -12.20
N CYS A 259 -5.09 12.90 -13.20
CA CYS A 259 -6.35 13.60 -13.37
C CYS A 259 -7.04 13.04 -14.61
N PHE A 260 -8.32 12.73 -14.51
CA PHE A 260 -9.06 12.03 -15.57
C PHE A 260 -9.47 12.94 -16.73
N THR A 261 -9.63 14.25 -16.47
CA THR A 261 -9.99 15.22 -17.50
C THR A 261 -9.21 16.53 -17.30
N ALA A 262 -9.08 17.27 -18.40
CA ALA A 262 -8.53 18.62 -18.39
C ALA A 262 -9.46 19.51 -19.21
N VAL A 263 -9.89 20.62 -18.63
CA VAL A 263 -10.82 21.56 -19.27
C VAL A 263 -10.22 22.96 -19.27
N LEU A 264 -10.29 23.62 -20.42
CA LEU A 264 -9.88 25.00 -20.54
C LEU A 264 -10.94 25.90 -19.89
N THR A 265 -10.53 26.82 -19.01
CA THR A 265 -11.43 27.74 -18.31
C THR A 265 -10.86 29.18 -18.26
N GLY A 266 -11.72 30.15 -18.09
CA GLY A 266 -11.35 31.58 -18.04
C GLY A 266 -12.41 32.47 -18.69
N LYS A 267 -12.35 33.78 -18.40
CA LYS A 267 -13.32 34.77 -18.93
C LYS A 267 -13.30 34.87 -20.47
N SER A 268 -12.13 34.67 -21.07
CA SER A 268 -11.92 34.72 -22.51
C SER A 268 -11.95 33.35 -23.17
N VAL A 269 -12.41 32.31 -22.47
CA VAL A 269 -12.44 30.94 -22.96
C VAL A 269 -13.81 30.57 -23.48
N SER A 270 -13.85 29.91 -24.63
CA SER A 270 -15.04 29.30 -25.21
C SER A 270 -14.70 27.91 -25.77
N GLY A 271 -15.18 26.88 -25.10
CA GLY A 271 -14.79 25.49 -25.39
C GLY A 271 -13.26 25.28 -25.23
N SER A 272 -12.59 24.89 -26.29
CA SER A 272 -11.14 24.73 -26.34
C SER A 272 -10.36 25.94 -26.90
N THR A 273 -10.97 27.11 -26.93
CA THR A 273 -10.42 28.32 -27.57
C THR A 273 -10.28 29.46 -26.56
N VAL A 274 -9.10 30.07 -26.52
CA VAL A 274 -8.85 31.34 -25.84
C VAL A 274 -9.03 32.47 -26.84
N LYS A 275 -10.01 33.35 -26.58
CA LYS A 275 -10.26 34.53 -27.42
C LYS A 275 -9.29 35.63 -27.05
N MET A 276 -8.41 35.98 -27.99
CA MET A 276 -7.39 37.00 -27.76
C MET A 276 -7.90 38.44 -27.82
N GLY A 277 -9.02 38.67 -28.48
CA GLY A 277 -9.56 40.02 -28.76
C GLY A 277 -8.97 40.61 -30.06
N GLU A 278 -9.25 41.90 -30.26
CA GLU A 278 -8.80 42.68 -31.42
C GLU A 278 -7.76 43.73 -31.01
N TYR A 279 -6.67 43.84 -31.76
CA TYR A 279 -5.56 44.73 -31.47
C TYR A 279 -5.10 45.44 -32.73
N ALA A 280 -4.89 46.75 -32.63
CA ALA A 280 -4.16 47.49 -33.65
C ALA A 280 -2.66 47.08 -33.64
N PRO A 281 -1.92 47.15 -34.78
CA PRO A 281 -0.49 46.82 -34.86
C PRO A 281 0.35 47.55 -33.81
N GLY A 282 0.05 48.80 -33.53
CA GLY A 282 0.75 49.61 -32.52
C GLY A 282 0.58 49.10 -31.09
N GLN A 283 -0.59 48.55 -30.76
CA GLN A 283 -0.87 47.92 -29.45
C GLN A 283 -0.04 46.67 -29.27
N ILE A 284 0.11 45.84 -30.32
CA ILE A 284 0.93 44.65 -30.27
C ILE A 284 2.42 45.01 -30.08
N LYS A 285 2.91 46.00 -30.81
CA LYS A 285 4.30 46.49 -30.67
C LYS A 285 4.61 47.04 -29.29
N ASN A 286 3.68 47.74 -28.69
CA ASN A 286 3.84 48.40 -27.39
C ASN A 286 3.53 47.46 -26.21
N GLY A 287 3.13 46.22 -26.48
CA GLY A 287 2.76 45.20 -25.50
C GLY A 287 1.25 45.03 -25.40
N ALA A 288 0.72 43.99 -26.08
CA ALA A 288 -0.67 43.59 -25.96
C ALA A 288 -0.96 43.11 -24.53
N THR A 289 -2.17 43.36 -24.04
CA THR A 289 -2.58 42.90 -22.72
C THR A 289 -2.61 41.36 -22.70
N PRO A 290 -1.95 40.71 -21.73
CA PRO A 290 -2.05 39.28 -21.57
C PRO A 290 -3.48 38.81 -21.28
N VAL A 291 -3.90 37.74 -21.91
CA VAL A 291 -5.20 37.11 -21.72
C VAL A 291 -5.02 35.88 -20.80
N PRO A 292 -5.49 35.93 -19.54
CA PRO A 292 -5.36 34.82 -18.62
C PRO A 292 -6.36 33.70 -18.99
N PHE A 293 -5.91 32.46 -18.77
CA PHE A 293 -6.72 31.26 -18.87
C PHE A 293 -6.17 30.17 -17.97
N ASP A 294 -6.99 29.20 -17.62
CA ASP A 294 -6.61 28.08 -16.81
C ASP A 294 -6.84 26.75 -17.55
N ILE A 295 -6.02 25.77 -17.23
CA ILE A 295 -6.30 24.38 -17.51
C ILE A 295 -6.74 23.74 -16.19
N ALA A 296 -8.06 23.55 -16.02
CA ALA A 296 -8.62 22.91 -14.86
C ALA A 296 -8.48 21.39 -15.00
N LEU A 297 -7.56 20.82 -14.24
CA LEU A 297 -7.43 19.37 -14.11
C LEU A 297 -8.54 18.88 -13.17
N GLN A 298 -9.34 17.92 -13.61
CA GLN A 298 -10.52 17.46 -12.87
C GLN A 298 -10.41 15.98 -12.50
N ASN A 299 -11.10 15.63 -11.42
CA ASN A 299 -11.10 14.27 -10.87
C ASN A 299 -9.68 13.76 -10.63
N CYS A 300 -8.85 14.60 -10.04
CA CYS A 300 -7.48 14.27 -9.71
C CYS A 300 -7.46 13.31 -8.52
N VAL A 301 -6.70 12.21 -8.66
CA VAL A 301 -6.48 11.20 -7.63
C VAL A 301 -5.01 11.24 -7.24
N ARG A 302 -4.72 11.67 -6.02
CA ARG A 302 -3.38 11.67 -5.41
C ARG A 302 -2.29 12.38 -6.22
N VAL A 303 -2.65 13.35 -7.03
CA VAL A 303 -1.69 14.13 -7.79
C VAL A 303 -0.97 15.10 -6.86
N GLY A 304 0.33 14.95 -6.70
CA GLY A 304 1.19 15.90 -5.99
C GLY A 304 1.86 16.86 -6.96
N ASP A 305 2.91 16.38 -7.63
CA ASP A 305 3.65 17.15 -8.62
C ASP A 305 3.01 17.05 -10.01
N ILE A 306 3.07 18.16 -10.74
CA ILE A 306 2.54 18.30 -12.09
C ILE A 306 3.62 18.90 -12.97
N GLU A 307 3.83 18.33 -14.14
CA GLU A 307 4.68 18.90 -15.18
C GLU A 307 3.89 19.15 -16.46
N THR A 308 4.04 20.33 -17.02
CA THR A 308 3.34 20.73 -18.25
C THR A 308 4.34 21.17 -19.32
N LYS A 309 4.19 20.63 -20.51
CA LYS A 309 4.94 21.01 -21.71
C LYS A 309 3.99 21.49 -22.79
N LEU A 310 4.50 22.33 -23.69
CA LEU A 310 3.75 22.90 -24.80
C LEU A 310 4.27 22.36 -26.12
N SER A 311 3.38 21.99 -27.04
CA SER A 311 3.72 21.67 -28.40
C SER A 311 2.81 22.38 -29.40
N SER A 312 3.31 22.66 -30.61
CA SER A 312 2.56 23.26 -31.68
C SER A 312 3.09 22.84 -33.04
N GLY A 313 2.19 22.62 -34.00
CA GLY A 313 2.55 22.35 -35.39
C GLY A 313 2.99 23.58 -36.17
N LYS A 314 2.72 24.79 -35.66
CA LYS A 314 3.09 26.04 -36.33
C LYS A 314 3.69 27.02 -35.34
N LEU A 315 4.93 27.43 -35.60
CA LEU A 315 5.65 28.39 -34.78
C LEU A 315 5.80 29.74 -35.52
N GLY A 316 6.15 30.76 -34.78
CA GLY A 316 6.55 32.02 -35.36
C GLY A 316 7.70 31.83 -36.39
N THR A 317 7.79 32.70 -37.35
CA THR A 317 8.77 32.59 -38.44
C THR A 317 10.17 32.95 -37.94
N GLU A 318 10.31 34.11 -37.29
CA GLU A 318 11.55 34.57 -36.68
C GLU A 318 11.67 34.15 -35.22
N ASN A 319 10.59 34.33 -34.42
CA ASN A 319 10.59 33.99 -33.04
C ASN A 319 9.91 32.63 -32.78
N LYS A 320 10.72 31.58 -32.59
CA LYS A 320 10.25 30.19 -32.36
C LYS A 320 9.60 29.96 -31.00
N GLN A 321 9.62 30.95 -30.11
CA GLN A 321 8.87 30.87 -28.83
C GLN A 321 7.38 31.20 -29.01
N LEU A 322 6.99 31.73 -30.18
CA LEU A 322 5.60 32.08 -30.46
C LEU A 322 4.87 30.97 -31.18
N LEU A 323 3.60 30.81 -30.87
CA LEU A 323 2.67 30.03 -31.69
C LEU A 323 2.33 30.87 -32.94
N GLY A 324 2.58 30.30 -34.12
CA GLY A 324 2.34 30.98 -35.39
C GLY A 324 0.93 30.90 -35.86
N ASN A 325 0.54 31.82 -36.78
CA ASN A 325 -0.78 31.82 -37.41
C ASN A 325 -0.97 30.59 -38.31
N THR A 326 -2.00 29.80 -38.04
CA THR A 326 -2.32 28.60 -38.83
C THR A 326 -3.18 28.91 -40.05
N LEU A 327 -3.80 30.11 -40.08
CA LEU A 327 -4.55 30.57 -41.26
C LEU A 327 -3.62 30.90 -42.41
N THR A 328 -4.12 30.65 -43.60
CA THR A 328 -3.41 30.95 -44.87
C THR A 328 -4.35 31.71 -45.78
N GLY A 329 -3.83 32.66 -46.55
CA GLY A 329 -4.64 33.46 -47.44
C GLY A 329 -4.42 34.96 -47.26
N SER A 330 -5.14 35.79 -48.04
CA SER A 330 -5.02 37.25 -48.01
C SER A 330 -5.44 37.88 -46.71
N ASP A 331 -6.39 37.24 -46.02
CA ASP A 331 -6.99 37.77 -44.79
C ASP A 331 -6.28 37.28 -43.53
N ALA A 332 -5.23 36.49 -43.63
CA ALA A 332 -4.45 36.02 -42.52
C ALA A 332 -3.46 37.07 -42.02
N ALA A 333 -3.52 37.41 -40.73
CA ALA A 333 -2.54 38.29 -40.10
C ALA A 333 -1.10 37.76 -40.24
N LYS A 334 -0.14 38.65 -40.54
CA LYS A 334 1.27 38.32 -40.62
C LYS A 334 2.08 39.09 -39.58
N GLY A 335 3.29 38.60 -39.33
CA GLY A 335 4.24 39.25 -38.41
C GLY A 335 3.79 39.23 -36.95
N VAL A 336 2.86 38.36 -36.58
CA VAL A 336 2.34 38.18 -35.20
C VAL A 336 2.33 36.72 -34.79
N GLY A 337 2.47 36.48 -33.49
CA GLY A 337 2.30 35.17 -32.87
C GLY A 337 1.85 35.31 -31.44
N VAL A 338 1.53 34.21 -30.83
CA VAL A 338 1.09 34.15 -29.41
C VAL A 338 2.19 33.56 -28.54
N LEU A 339 2.58 34.31 -27.52
CA LEU A 339 3.43 33.84 -26.44
C LEU A 339 2.56 33.18 -25.36
N ILE A 340 2.94 32.00 -24.89
CA ILE A 340 2.30 31.34 -23.76
C ILE A 340 3.23 31.39 -22.57
N GLU A 341 2.72 31.82 -21.44
CA GLU A 341 3.45 31.89 -20.17
C GLU A 341 2.68 31.15 -19.08
N GLY A 342 3.41 30.36 -18.30
CA GLY A 342 2.90 29.80 -17.04
C GLY A 342 3.07 30.80 -15.92
N LEU A 343 2.01 31.07 -15.17
CA LEU A 343 2.05 32.02 -14.07
C LEU A 343 2.87 31.46 -12.89
N ALA A 344 3.38 32.36 -12.05
CA ALA A 344 4.12 31.95 -10.86
C ALA A 344 3.26 31.12 -9.91
N ASN A 345 3.81 30.03 -9.42
CA ASN A 345 3.20 29.13 -8.43
C ASN A 345 4.23 28.68 -7.39
N ARG A 346 3.95 27.61 -6.62
CA ARG A 346 4.84 27.08 -5.58
C ARG A 346 6.15 26.48 -6.11
N LYS A 347 6.17 25.99 -7.36
CA LYS A 347 7.29 25.24 -7.96
C LYS A 347 7.97 26.00 -9.10
N SER A 348 7.28 26.92 -9.76
CA SER A 348 7.78 27.71 -10.89
C SER A 348 7.56 29.20 -10.65
N ALA A 349 8.56 30.01 -11.01
CA ALA A 349 8.35 31.42 -11.28
C ALA A 349 7.57 31.61 -12.59
N LEU A 350 7.12 32.84 -12.88
CA LEU A 350 6.58 33.17 -14.21
C LEU A 350 7.59 32.75 -15.30
N MET A 351 7.15 31.90 -16.23
CA MET A 351 8.04 31.39 -17.27
C MET A 351 7.36 31.29 -18.63
N ILE A 352 8.13 31.49 -19.67
CA ILE A 352 7.70 31.25 -21.05
C ILE A 352 7.71 29.75 -21.30
N LEU A 353 6.57 29.20 -21.77
CA LEU A 353 6.51 27.85 -22.29
C LEU A 353 6.93 27.87 -23.77
N LYS A 354 8.15 27.39 -24.03
CA LYS A 354 8.68 27.28 -25.39
C LYS A 354 8.07 26.06 -26.09
N PRO A 355 7.31 26.26 -27.17
CA PRO A 355 6.70 25.14 -27.86
C PRO A 355 7.77 24.20 -28.44
N ASN A 356 7.52 22.88 -28.36
CA ASN A 356 8.38 21.82 -28.89
C ASN A 356 9.79 21.73 -28.24
N ASP A 357 10.01 22.43 -27.11
CA ASP A 357 11.24 22.34 -26.32
C ASP A 357 11.01 21.41 -25.14
N SER A 358 11.64 20.23 -25.17
CA SER A 358 11.48 19.20 -24.13
C SER A 358 12.01 19.66 -22.76
N THR A 359 12.87 20.67 -22.72
CA THR A 359 13.45 21.24 -21.50
C THR A 359 12.60 22.36 -20.91
N SER A 360 11.65 22.92 -21.68
CA SER A 360 10.71 23.94 -21.23
C SER A 360 9.54 23.31 -20.50
N VAL A 361 9.72 23.05 -19.19
CA VAL A 361 8.76 22.35 -18.33
C VAL A 361 8.24 23.30 -17.26
N TYR A 362 6.97 23.61 -17.33
CA TYR A 362 6.27 24.32 -16.25
C TYR A 362 5.87 23.32 -15.17
N LYS A 363 6.32 23.57 -13.95
CA LYS A 363 6.11 22.70 -12.79
C LYS A 363 5.14 23.34 -11.82
N ASP A 364 4.26 22.54 -11.26
CA ASP A 364 3.34 22.94 -10.20
C ASP A 364 3.18 21.80 -9.19
N ASN A 365 2.53 22.08 -8.07
CA ASN A 365 2.26 21.11 -7.03
C ASN A 365 0.93 21.43 -6.35
N THR A 366 0.06 20.44 -6.26
CA THR A 366 -1.29 20.59 -5.68
C THR A 366 -1.27 20.86 -4.18
N GLY A 367 -0.13 20.63 -3.51
CA GLY A 367 -0.02 20.68 -2.05
C GLY A 367 -0.56 19.43 -1.37
N GLN A 368 -1.01 18.43 -2.12
CA GLN A 368 -1.36 17.13 -1.55
C GLN A 368 -0.08 16.41 -1.09
N THR A 369 -0.10 15.89 0.12
CA THR A 369 1.03 15.14 0.64
C THR A 369 1.06 13.76 -0.01
N GLN A 370 2.26 13.37 -0.44
CA GLN A 370 2.51 12.02 -0.95
C GLN A 370 2.60 10.98 0.17
N ASN A 371 2.63 11.40 1.44
CA ASN A 371 2.75 10.51 2.59
C ASN A 371 1.39 9.94 2.96
N ASN A 372 1.31 8.63 2.92
CA ASN A 372 0.15 7.83 3.24
C ASN A 372 0.33 7.16 4.60
N ASP A 373 0.52 7.93 5.68
CA ASP A 373 0.73 7.41 7.03
C ASP A 373 -0.52 6.80 7.68
N SER A 374 -1.64 6.89 7.03
CA SER A 374 -2.88 6.28 7.48
C SER A 374 -3.46 5.38 6.39
N ASP A 375 -4.26 4.44 6.80
CA ASP A 375 -4.96 3.44 6.00
C ASP A 375 -5.20 3.87 4.55
N ALA A 376 -4.66 3.11 3.64
CA ALA A 376 -4.36 3.39 2.24
C ALA A 376 -5.46 3.94 1.33
N ILE A 377 -6.57 4.33 1.88
CA ILE A 377 -7.76 4.72 1.15
C ILE A 377 -8.16 6.11 1.58
N TYR A 378 -8.00 7.05 0.66
CA TYR A 378 -8.31 8.46 0.91
C TYR A 378 -9.43 8.93 0.02
N PRO A 379 -10.68 8.79 0.43
CA PRO A 379 -11.81 9.30 -0.33
C PRO A 379 -11.75 10.82 -0.52
N GLU A 380 -11.21 11.57 0.45
CA GLU A 380 -11.10 13.02 0.39
C GLU A 380 -10.08 13.56 -0.61
N ALA A 381 -9.17 12.72 -1.12
CA ALA A 381 -8.20 13.12 -2.14
C ALA A 381 -8.66 12.80 -3.57
N ASP A 382 -9.78 12.11 -3.70
CA ASP A 382 -10.37 11.74 -4.99
C ASP A 382 -11.35 12.82 -5.46
N GLY A 383 -11.31 13.11 -6.77
CA GLY A 383 -12.25 14.04 -7.39
C GLY A 383 -11.89 15.51 -7.24
N ILE A 384 -10.68 15.85 -6.81
CA ILE A 384 -10.22 17.25 -6.68
C ILE A 384 -10.06 17.87 -8.07
N THR A 385 -10.46 19.14 -8.19
CA THR A 385 -10.15 19.99 -9.34
C THR A 385 -8.98 20.89 -9.01
N TYR A 386 -7.94 20.88 -9.85
CA TYR A 386 -6.75 21.72 -9.68
C TYR A 386 -6.50 22.57 -10.93
N PRO A 387 -6.54 23.91 -10.85
CA PRO A 387 -6.28 24.80 -11.98
C PRO A 387 -4.79 25.03 -12.17
N LEU A 388 -4.30 24.90 -13.39
CA LEU A 388 -3.00 25.36 -13.84
C LEU A 388 -3.17 26.72 -14.51
N HIS A 389 -2.45 27.73 -14.07
CA HIS A 389 -2.65 29.13 -14.47
C HIS A 389 -1.70 29.55 -15.57
N PHE A 390 -2.23 30.05 -16.66
CA PHE A 390 -1.50 30.50 -17.86
C PHE A 390 -1.98 31.86 -18.33
N GLN A 391 -1.17 32.47 -19.17
CA GLN A 391 -1.58 33.63 -19.95
C GLN A 391 -1.07 33.52 -21.39
N ALA A 392 -1.84 34.09 -22.30
CA ALA A 392 -1.51 34.19 -23.72
C ALA A 392 -1.36 35.66 -24.10
N THR A 393 -0.30 36.00 -24.81
CA THR A 393 0.00 37.39 -25.21
C THR A 393 0.33 37.46 -26.69
N LEU A 394 -0.38 38.32 -27.45
CA LEU A 394 0.00 38.64 -28.82
C LEU A 394 1.33 39.42 -28.85
N LYS A 395 2.27 38.96 -29.67
CA LYS A 395 3.59 39.57 -29.83
C LYS A 395 3.93 39.71 -31.29
N GLN A 396 4.75 40.69 -31.65
CA GLN A 396 5.35 40.77 -32.95
C GLN A 396 6.34 39.60 -33.15
N ASP A 397 6.30 38.98 -34.30
CA ASP A 397 7.19 37.87 -34.68
C ASP A 397 8.54 38.40 -35.15
N GLY A 398 9.47 38.57 -34.23
CA GLY A 398 10.77 39.17 -34.48
C GLY A 398 10.64 40.59 -35.03
N ASN A 399 11.22 40.83 -36.20
CA ASN A 399 11.19 42.12 -36.89
C ASN A 399 10.20 42.15 -38.07
N ILE A 400 9.40 41.10 -38.25
CA ILE A 400 8.44 41.02 -39.36
C ILE A 400 7.37 42.11 -39.17
N ALA A 401 7.07 42.87 -40.23
CA ALA A 401 6.03 43.88 -40.18
C ALA A 401 4.66 43.23 -39.89
N ILE A 402 3.89 43.88 -39.00
CA ILE A 402 2.55 43.39 -38.67
C ILE A 402 1.58 43.81 -39.77
N GLU A 403 1.00 42.82 -40.44
CA GLU A 403 -0.10 43.02 -41.39
C GLU A 403 -1.41 42.62 -40.73
N PRO A 404 -2.46 43.52 -40.76
CA PRO A 404 -3.76 43.20 -40.19
C PRO A 404 -4.40 41.97 -40.86
N GLY A 405 -5.23 41.26 -40.08
CA GLY A 405 -5.95 40.09 -40.57
C GLY A 405 -6.37 39.18 -39.42
N GLU A 406 -6.92 38.04 -39.79
CA GLU A 406 -7.38 37.03 -38.86
C GLU A 406 -6.18 36.21 -38.32
N PHE A 407 -6.24 35.89 -37.04
CA PHE A 407 -5.20 35.10 -36.37
C PHE A 407 -5.80 33.88 -35.66
N LYS A 408 -5.22 32.73 -35.94
CA LYS A 408 -5.54 31.49 -35.22
C LYS A 408 -4.25 30.70 -34.99
N ALA A 409 -3.98 30.34 -33.76
CA ALA A 409 -2.90 29.43 -33.41
C ALA A 409 -3.46 28.21 -32.69
N THR A 410 -2.75 27.08 -32.82
CA THR A 410 -3.11 25.83 -32.13
C THR A 410 -1.93 25.29 -31.36
N SER A 411 -2.19 24.76 -30.19
CA SER A 411 -1.19 24.12 -29.35
C SER A 411 -1.77 22.97 -28.57
N THR A 412 -0.90 22.08 -28.13
CA THR A 412 -1.24 20.97 -27.22
C THR A 412 -0.43 21.13 -25.93
N PHE A 413 -1.14 21.15 -24.80
CA PHE A 413 -0.53 21.04 -23.49
C PHE A 413 -0.45 19.58 -23.10
N GLN A 414 0.77 19.10 -22.86
CA GLN A 414 1.02 17.77 -22.36
C GLN A 414 1.23 17.87 -20.86
N VAL A 415 0.33 17.30 -20.10
CA VAL A 415 0.38 17.25 -18.63
C VAL A 415 0.81 15.86 -18.17
N THR A 416 1.78 15.80 -17.26
CA THR A 416 2.27 14.57 -16.66
C THR A 416 2.33 14.71 -15.14
N TYR A 417 2.24 13.59 -14.45
CA TYR A 417 2.23 13.48 -12.99
C TYR A 417 3.41 12.57 -12.58
N PRO A 418 4.61 13.15 -12.37
CA PRO A 418 5.81 12.40 -12.04
C PRO A 418 5.80 11.80 -10.64
#